data_134c100fe12c232176e482ef6157dc96
#
_entry.id   134c100fe12c232176e482ef6157dc96
#
_cell.length_a   1.000
_cell.length_b   1.000
_cell.length_c   1.000
_cell.angle_alpha   90.00
_cell.angle_beta   90.00
_cell.angle_gamma   90.00
#
_symmetry.space_group_name_H-M   'P 1'
#
loop_
_entity.id
_entity.type
_entity.pdbx_description
1 polymer ?
#
loop_
_entity_poly.entity_id
_entity_poly.type
_entity_poly.pdbx_seq_one_letter_code
_entity_poly.pdbx_strand_id
1 'polypeptide(L)'
;MSTIENKELIKQKHFFGLRNNINLFGKPIPVLVIIALEAILAVLGFASGINFLQDPSGKMHGMDTSILVTTPISDFTPVGLFFVTCYGILPLLAIYGLWKLPRWQWTDAFNKWTRENWAWTATVVIGIILIVWIVVEVALIGSPNGFPRCLQVAMASLGGILILLTMLPHVRTYAKSQVVTSK
;
A
#
# COMPACT_ATOMS: atom_id res chain seq x y z
N MET A 1 -4.38 -22.38 -44.05
CA MET A 1 -4.33 -21.31 -43.06
C MET A 1 -2.91 -21.22 -42.51
N SER A 2 -2.18 -20.15 -42.82
CA SER A 2 -0.71 -20.14 -42.63
C SER A 2 -0.36 -19.90 -41.16
N THR A 3 0.79 -20.42 -40.72
CA THR A 3 1.33 -20.28 -39.36
C THR A 3 1.47 -18.80 -38.93
N ILE A 4 1.59 -17.91 -39.92
CA ILE A 4 1.71 -16.46 -39.72
C ILE A 4 0.34 -15.86 -39.31
N GLU A 5 -0.74 -16.29 -39.99
CA GLU A 5 -2.10 -15.82 -39.72
C GLU A 5 -2.59 -16.23 -38.33
N ASN A 6 -2.19 -17.41 -37.85
CA ASN A 6 -2.50 -17.90 -36.51
C ASN A 6 -1.75 -17.12 -35.42
N LYS A 7 -0.50 -16.71 -35.68
CA LYS A 7 0.27 -15.85 -34.76
C LYS A 7 -0.32 -14.44 -34.62
N GLU A 8 -0.80 -13.86 -35.72
CA GLU A 8 -1.42 -12.53 -35.70
C GLU A 8 -2.79 -12.57 -35.02
N LEU A 9 -3.59 -13.62 -35.21
CA LEU A 9 -4.85 -13.85 -34.50
C LEU A 9 -4.66 -14.02 -32.99
N ILE A 10 -3.61 -14.72 -32.57
CA ILE A 10 -3.26 -14.88 -31.14
C ILE A 10 -2.80 -13.54 -30.55
N LYS A 11 -1.98 -12.77 -31.27
CA LYS A 11 -1.59 -11.42 -30.88
C LYS A 11 -2.80 -10.47 -30.77
N GLN A 12 -3.71 -10.51 -31.74
CA GLN A 12 -4.93 -9.71 -31.69
C GLN A 12 -5.84 -10.08 -30.51
N LYS A 13 -6.04 -11.39 -30.25
CA LYS A 13 -6.82 -11.84 -29.09
C LYS A 13 -6.17 -11.43 -27.76
N HIS A 14 -4.85 -11.51 -27.67
CA HIS A 14 -4.10 -11.06 -26.49
C HIS A 14 -4.20 -9.52 -26.30
N PHE A 15 -4.13 -8.77 -27.40
CA PHE A 15 -4.26 -7.31 -27.37
C PHE A 15 -5.70 -6.86 -27.05
N PHE A 16 -6.71 -7.56 -27.57
CA PHE A 16 -8.12 -7.30 -27.29
C PHE A 16 -8.51 -7.67 -25.84
N GLY A 17 -7.98 -8.78 -25.31
CA GLY A 17 -8.17 -9.18 -23.91
C GLY A 17 -7.57 -8.19 -22.91
N LEU A 18 -6.43 -7.58 -23.24
CA LEU A 18 -5.80 -6.54 -22.43
C LEU A 18 -6.57 -5.22 -22.46
N ARG A 19 -7.25 -4.90 -23.57
CA ARG A 19 -8.02 -3.64 -23.76
C ARG A 19 -9.33 -3.63 -22.98
N ASN A 20 -9.93 -4.79 -22.72
CA ASN A 20 -11.22 -4.88 -21.99
C ASN A 20 -11.10 -4.71 -20.47
N ASN A 21 -9.88 -4.64 -19.92
CA ASN A 21 -9.63 -4.47 -18.48
C ASN A 21 -9.26 -3.03 -18.05
N ILE A 22 -9.24 -2.07 -18.99
CA ILE A 22 -9.01 -0.64 -18.70
C ILE A 22 -10.37 0.03 -18.61
N ASN A 23 -10.88 0.26 -17.40
CA ASN A 23 -12.31 0.58 -17.27
C ASN A 23 -12.65 1.96 -16.73
N LEU A 24 -11.87 2.61 -15.90
CA LEU A 24 -12.21 3.95 -15.42
C LEU A 24 -10.98 4.86 -15.46
N PHE A 25 -11.14 6.08 -15.97
CA PHE A 25 -10.05 7.08 -16.05
C PHE A 25 -8.76 6.56 -16.73
N GLY A 26 -8.88 5.57 -17.64
CA GLY A 26 -7.73 4.97 -18.32
C GLY A 26 -6.85 4.07 -17.43
N LYS A 27 -7.33 3.64 -16.26
CA LYS A 27 -6.61 2.81 -15.30
C LYS A 27 -7.28 1.45 -15.11
N PRO A 28 -6.51 0.37 -14.87
CA PRO A 28 -7.06 -0.92 -14.47
C PRO A 28 -7.84 -0.82 -13.16
N ILE A 29 -8.97 -1.52 -13.06
CA ILE A 29 -9.78 -1.54 -11.82
C ILE A 29 -8.96 -1.86 -10.57
N PRO A 30 -8.05 -2.88 -10.56
CA PRO A 30 -7.26 -3.14 -9.37
C PRO A 30 -6.41 -1.96 -8.89
N VAL A 31 -5.91 -1.11 -9.81
CA VAL A 31 -5.17 0.11 -9.44
C VAL A 31 -6.08 1.10 -8.72
N LEU A 32 -7.32 1.26 -9.17
CA LEU A 32 -8.29 2.12 -8.50
C LEU A 32 -8.69 1.60 -7.12
N VAL A 33 -8.81 0.28 -6.98
CA VAL A 33 -9.05 -0.36 -5.67
C VAL A 33 -7.87 -0.12 -4.73
N ILE A 34 -6.63 -0.28 -5.18
CA ILE A 34 -5.44 0.04 -4.39
C ILE A 34 -5.48 1.50 -3.93
N ILE A 35 -5.71 2.44 -4.84
CA ILE A 35 -5.81 3.87 -4.52
C ILE A 35 -6.89 4.14 -3.47
N ALA A 36 -8.06 3.51 -3.57
CA ALA A 36 -9.13 3.66 -2.59
C ALA A 36 -8.74 3.11 -1.20
N LEU A 37 -8.12 1.92 -1.16
CA LEU A 37 -7.63 1.32 0.09
C LEU A 37 -6.54 2.17 0.74
N GLU A 38 -5.59 2.68 -0.04
CA GLU A 38 -4.54 3.58 0.46
C GLU A 38 -5.11 4.93 0.93
N ALA A 39 -6.16 5.45 0.29
CA ALA A 39 -6.83 6.66 0.75
C ALA A 39 -7.52 6.46 2.10
N ILE A 40 -8.21 5.34 2.29
CA ILE A 40 -8.79 4.97 3.58
C ILE A 40 -7.70 4.84 4.65
N LEU A 41 -6.61 4.14 4.32
CA LEU A 41 -5.47 3.97 5.23
C LEU A 41 -4.86 5.33 5.61
N ALA A 42 -4.70 6.26 4.65
CA ALA A 42 -4.17 7.58 4.91
C ALA A 42 -5.05 8.38 5.89
N VAL A 43 -6.36 8.36 5.70
CA VAL A 43 -7.31 9.02 6.62
C VAL A 43 -7.21 8.44 8.03
N LEU A 44 -7.22 7.12 8.15
CA LEU A 44 -7.11 6.44 9.44
C LEU A 44 -5.73 6.68 10.10
N GLY A 45 -4.65 6.66 9.31
CA GLY A 45 -3.30 6.93 9.79
C GLY A 45 -3.13 8.34 10.33
N PHE A 46 -3.66 9.35 9.63
CA PHE A 46 -3.66 10.73 10.14
C PHE A 46 -4.55 10.88 11.37
N ALA A 47 -5.77 10.35 11.34
CA ALA A 47 -6.69 10.48 12.48
C ALA A 47 -6.09 9.85 13.75
N SER A 48 -5.63 8.62 13.68
CA SER A 48 -5.04 7.94 14.84
C SER A 48 -3.69 8.55 15.24
N GLY A 49 -2.84 8.87 14.27
CA GLY A 49 -1.53 9.44 14.54
C GLY A 49 -1.60 10.81 15.19
N ILE A 50 -2.48 11.71 14.72
CA ILE A 50 -2.69 13.02 15.31
C ILE A 50 -3.25 12.89 16.73
N ASN A 51 -4.20 11.99 16.96
CA ASN A 51 -4.75 11.75 18.29
C ASN A 51 -3.66 11.29 19.29
N PHE A 52 -2.75 10.38 18.90
CA PHE A 52 -1.63 9.98 19.74
C PHE A 52 -0.62 11.11 19.99
N LEU A 53 -0.44 12.03 19.03
CA LEU A 53 0.41 13.20 19.21
C LEU A 53 -0.23 14.26 20.14
N GLN A 54 -1.56 14.37 20.13
CA GLN A 54 -2.30 15.28 21.01
C GLN A 54 -2.44 14.73 22.43
N ASP A 55 -2.62 13.41 22.56
CA ASP A 55 -2.70 12.73 23.85
C ASP A 55 -1.74 11.53 23.89
N PRO A 56 -0.45 11.77 24.22
CA PRO A 56 0.55 10.71 24.33
C PRO A 56 0.25 9.66 25.41
N SER A 57 -0.68 9.94 26.33
CA SER A 57 -1.10 8.96 27.34
C SER A 57 -1.95 7.83 26.77
N GLY A 58 -2.50 8.01 25.53
CA GLY A 58 -3.34 7.03 24.86
C GLY A 58 -4.80 7.00 25.31
N LYS A 59 -5.20 7.85 26.27
CA LYS A 59 -6.56 7.83 26.83
C LYS A 59 -7.64 8.11 25.79
N MET A 60 -7.34 8.98 24.79
CA MET A 60 -8.27 9.23 23.67
C MET A 60 -8.58 7.98 22.86
N HIS A 61 -7.70 6.99 22.88
CA HIS A 61 -7.90 5.68 22.24
C HIS A 61 -8.35 4.59 23.22
N GLY A 62 -8.67 4.97 24.49
CA GLY A 62 -9.02 4.00 25.53
C GLY A 62 -7.86 3.12 25.96
N MET A 63 -6.62 3.57 25.72
CA MET A 63 -5.38 2.89 26.10
C MET A 63 -4.79 3.56 27.35
N ASP A 64 -3.86 2.85 27.98
CA ASP A 64 -3.07 3.34 29.11
C ASP A 64 -1.59 3.03 28.87
N THR A 65 -0.71 3.92 29.31
CA THR A 65 0.74 3.75 29.17
C THR A 65 1.28 2.51 29.90
N SER A 66 0.52 1.92 30.83
CA SER A 66 0.89 0.66 31.49
C SER A 66 1.12 -0.50 30.51
N ILE A 67 0.47 -0.49 29.34
CA ILE A 67 0.71 -1.51 28.31
C ILE A 67 2.08 -1.37 27.65
N LEU A 68 2.77 -0.24 27.82
CA LEU A 68 4.09 0.03 27.26
C LEU A 68 5.24 -0.39 28.19
N VAL A 69 4.94 -0.84 29.42
CA VAL A 69 5.97 -1.16 30.44
C VAL A 69 6.97 -2.19 29.96
N THR A 70 6.57 -3.10 29.05
CA THR A 70 7.46 -4.11 28.45
C THR A 70 8.17 -3.63 27.18
N THR A 71 7.94 -2.38 26.77
CA THR A 71 8.48 -1.81 25.53
C THR A 71 9.54 -0.74 25.86
N PRO A 72 10.40 -0.35 24.91
CA PRO A 72 11.39 0.70 25.11
C PRO A 72 10.85 2.12 25.04
N ILE A 73 9.54 2.30 24.87
CA ILE A 73 8.88 3.62 24.74
C ILE A 73 8.09 3.95 26.00
N SER A 74 8.12 5.21 26.41
CA SER A 74 7.46 5.72 27.63
C SER A 74 6.03 6.21 27.41
N ASP A 75 5.70 6.59 26.17
CA ASP A 75 4.40 7.12 25.77
C ASP A 75 4.09 6.80 24.31
N PHE A 76 2.93 7.18 23.81
CA PHE A 76 2.49 6.89 22.46
C PHE A 76 2.96 7.90 21.39
N THR A 77 3.83 8.88 21.72
CA THR A 77 4.35 9.83 20.72
C THR A 77 5.06 9.14 19.55
N PRO A 78 5.96 8.15 19.75
CA PRO A 78 6.59 7.44 18.62
C PRO A 78 5.59 6.71 17.75
N VAL A 79 4.53 6.14 18.34
CA VAL A 79 3.44 5.48 17.62
C VAL A 79 2.67 6.49 16.77
N GLY A 80 2.36 7.65 17.32
CA GLY A 80 1.72 8.75 16.61
C GLY A 80 2.52 9.22 15.40
N LEU A 81 3.83 9.45 15.58
CA LEU A 81 4.74 9.82 14.47
C LEU A 81 4.80 8.74 13.39
N PHE A 82 4.88 7.48 13.81
CA PHE A 82 4.87 6.34 12.89
C PHE A 82 3.58 6.30 12.07
N PHE A 83 2.41 6.49 12.69
CA PHE A 83 1.12 6.45 12.00
C PHE A 83 0.98 7.61 11.02
N VAL A 84 1.35 8.84 11.41
CA VAL A 84 1.33 9.99 10.50
C VAL A 84 2.23 9.76 9.29
N THR A 85 3.44 9.23 9.51
CA THR A 85 4.42 9.06 8.42
C THR A 85 4.12 7.85 7.56
N CYS A 86 3.99 6.66 8.16
CA CYS A 86 3.89 5.39 7.44
C CYS A 86 2.47 5.09 6.95
N TYR A 87 1.44 5.50 7.69
CA TYR A 87 0.04 5.25 7.32
C TYR A 87 -0.70 6.49 6.84
N GLY A 88 -0.15 7.69 7.05
CA GLY A 88 -0.67 8.94 6.53
C GLY A 88 0.04 9.38 5.25
N ILE A 89 1.28 9.85 5.38
CA ILE A 89 2.02 10.49 4.28
C ILE A 89 2.40 9.49 3.19
N LEU A 90 2.93 8.33 3.55
CA LEU A 90 3.43 7.35 2.58
C LEU A 90 2.34 6.83 1.63
N PRO A 91 1.11 6.46 2.08
CA PRO A 91 0.02 6.12 1.18
C PRO A 91 -0.40 7.27 0.25
N LEU A 92 -0.40 8.54 0.72
CA LEU A 92 -0.70 9.68 -0.15
C LEU A 92 0.33 9.83 -1.28
N LEU A 93 1.61 9.61 -0.96
CA LEU A 93 2.67 9.60 -1.98
C LEU A 93 2.48 8.45 -2.96
N ALA A 94 2.13 7.25 -2.50
CA ALA A 94 1.87 6.09 -3.34
C ALA A 94 0.66 6.34 -4.26
N ILE A 95 -0.45 6.89 -3.73
CA ILE A 95 -1.62 7.31 -4.52
C ILE A 95 -1.22 8.28 -5.62
N TYR A 96 -0.48 9.34 -5.27
CA TYR A 96 0.01 10.30 -6.26
C TYR A 96 0.86 9.62 -7.34
N GLY A 97 1.75 8.73 -6.92
CA GLY A 97 2.60 7.96 -7.81
C GLY A 97 1.82 7.04 -8.75
N LEU A 98 0.84 6.29 -8.24
CA LEU A 98 -0.04 5.43 -9.04
C LEU A 98 -0.96 6.22 -9.96
N TRP A 99 -1.39 7.42 -9.54
CA TRP A 99 -2.26 8.28 -10.34
C TRP A 99 -1.55 8.95 -11.49
N LYS A 100 -0.38 9.56 -11.23
CA LYS A 100 0.37 10.39 -12.18
C LYS A 100 1.53 9.65 -12.85
N LEU A 101 2.03 8.55 -12.24
CA LEU A 101 3.22 7.83 -12.65
C LEU A 101 4.42 8.77 -12.94
N PRO A 102 4.73 9.73 -12.04
CA PRO A 102 5.77 10.70 -12.28
C PRO A 102 7.14 10.02 -12.33
N ARG A 103 8.02 10.54 -13.18
CA ARG A 103 9.43 10.12 -13.23
C ARG A 103 10.24 11.06 -12.37
N TRP A 104 10.75 10.52 -11.28
CA TRP A 104 11.70 11.24 -10.44
C TRP A 104 13.07 10.61 -10.59
N GLN A 105 14.08 11.39 -10.93
CA GLN A 105 15.44 10.89 -11.16
C GLN A 105 16.00 10.12 -9.96
N TRP A 106 15.67 10.54 -8.73
CA TRP A 106 16.11 9.85 -7.52
C TRP A 106 15.46 8.47 -7.32
N THR A 107 14.32 8.19 -7.97
CA THR A 107 13.67 6.88 -7.92
C THR A 107 14.27 5.88 -8.89
N ASP A 108 15.12 6.31 -9.83
CA ASP A 108 15.70 5.45 -10.87
C ASP A 108 16.54 4.32 -10.27
N ALA A 109 17.17 4.53 -9.11
CA ALA A 109 17.90 3.48 -8.40
C ALA A 109 16.98 2.34 -7.96
N PHE A 110 15.80 2.68 -7.41
CA PHE A 110 14.78 1.71 -7.02
C PHE A 110 14.12 1.06 -8.22
N ASN A 111 13.82 1.83 -9.26
CA ASN A 111 13.23 1.34 -10.50
C ASN A 111 14.14 0.35 -11.22
N LYS A 112 15.47 0.54 -11.18
CA LYS A 112 16.45 -0.41 -11.73
C LYS A 112 16.44 -1.74 -11.00
N TRP A 113 16.29 -1.72 -9.69
CA TRP A 113 16.30 -2.93 -8.85
C TRP A 113 15.01 -3.73 -8.99
N THR A 114 13.85 -3.06 -8.92
CA THR A 114 12.53 -3.70 -8.99
C THR A 114 12.03 -3.92 -10.41
N ARG A 115 12.57 -3.19 -11.41
CA ARG A 115 12.09 -3.10 -12.80
C ARG A 115 10.63 -2.62 -12.91
N GLU A 116 10.11 -2.01 -11.86
CA GLU A 116 8.76 -1.48 -11.76
C GLU A 116 8.82 0.03 -11.42
N ASN A 117 7.70 0.75 -11.56
CA ASN A 117 7.62 2.13 -11.09
C ASN A 117 7.72 2.19 -9.56
N TRP A 118 8.35 3.23 -9.03
CA TRP A 118 8.54 3.42 -7.59
C TRP A 118 7.23 3.37 -6.79
N ALA A 119 6.10 3.86 -7.36
CA ALA A 119 4.80 3.83 -6.70
C ALA A 119 4.30 2.41 -6.48
N TRP A 120 4.55 1.50 -7.45
CA TRP A 120 4.29 0.08 -7.28
C TRP A 120 5.08 -0.49 -6.08
N THR A 121 6.37 -0.16 -6.00
CA THR A 121 7.22 -0.58 -4.88
C THR A 121 6.73 0.02 -3.57
N ALA A 122 6.34 1.30 -3.54
CA ALA A 122 5.81 1.97 -2.36
C ALA A 122 4.56 1.26 -1.81
N THR A 123 3.61 0.89 -2.66
CA THR A 123 2.41 0.13 -2.24
C THR A 123 2.77 -1.22 -1.64
N VAL A 124 3.73 -1.96 -2.22
CA VAL A 124 4.21 -3.23 -1.62
C VAL A 124 4.83 -2.99 -0.25
N VAL A 125 5.67 -1.95 -0.13
CA VAL A 125 6.31 -1.58 1.14
C VAL A 125 5.27 -1.20 2.19
N ILE A 126 4.23 -0.43 1.85
CA ILE A 126 3.12 -0.11 2.75
C ILE A 126 2.45 -1.39 3.26
N GLY A 127 2.14 -2.33 2.37
CA GLY A 127 1.55 -3.62 2.76
C GLY A 127 2.44 -4.41 3.72
N ILE A 128 3.76 -4.43 3.48
CA ILE A 128 4.74 -5.07 4.37
C ILE A 128 4.79 -4.36 5.72
N ILE A 129 4.86 -3.03 5.75
CA ILE A 129 4.88 -2.23 6.98
C ILE A 129 3.64 -2.52 7.84
N LEU A 130 2.45 -2.62 7.23
CA LEU A 130 1.22 -2.97 7.94
C LEU A 130 1.33 -4.34 8.64
N ILE A 131 1.79 -5.36 7.91
CA ILE A 131 1.93 -6.71 8.48
C ILE A 131 2.97 -6.73 9.59
N VAL A 132 4.16 -6.13 9.34
CA VAL A 132 5.25 -6.07 10.33
C VAL A 132 4.81 -5.32 11.58
N TRP A 133 4.10 -4.20 11.43
CA TRP A 133 3.56 -3.46 12.57
C TRP A 133 2.65 -4.32 13.45
N ILE A 134 1.70 -5.04 12.84
CA ILE A 134 0.79 -5.92 13.60
C ILE A 134 1.56 -7.05 14.29
N VAL A 135 2.57 -7.62 13.64
CA VAL A 135 3.43 -8.64 14.27
C VAL A 135 4.15 -8.06 15.50
N VAL A 136 4.73 -6.87 15.37
CA VAL A 136 5.40 -6.18 16.49
C VAL A 136 4.41 -5.83 17.59
N GLU A 137 3.24 -5.27 17.25
CA GLU A 137 2.20 -4.93 18.20
C GLU A 137 1.74 -6.15 19.00
N VAL A 138 1.43 -7.26 18.31
CA VAL A 138 1.03 -8.51 18.97
C VAL A 138 2.15 -9.08 19.84
N ALA A 139 3.40 -8.99 19.39
CA ALA A 139 4.55 -9.48 20.17
C ALA A 139 4.79 -8.66 21.46
N LEU A 140 4.57 -7.34 21.41
CA LEU A 140 4.86 -6.45 22.54
C LEU A 140 3.69 -6.33 23.52
N ILE A 141 2.46 -6.20 23.03
CA ILE A 141 1.28 -5.90 23.86
C ILE A 141 0.19 -6.97 23.79
N GLY A 142 0.40 -8.00 22.96
CA GLY A 142 -0.53 -9.12 22.79
C GLY A 142 -1.71 -8.81 21.87
N SER A 143 -2.66 -9.74 21.87
CA SER A 143 -3.88 -9.64 21.06
C SER A 143 -5.11 -9.75 21.97
N PRO A 144 -5.53 -8.65 22.61
CA PRO A 144 -6.70 -8.66 23.49
C PRO A 144 -7.97 -9.01 22.72
N ASN A 145 -8.90 -9.72 23.39
CA ASN A 145 -10.16 -10.11 22.76
C ASN A 145 -11.06 -8.90 22.44
N GLY A 146 -11.93 -9.05 21.45
CA GLY A 146 -12.89 -8.02 21.07
C GLY A 146 -12.41 -7.09 19.97
N PHE A 147 -12.79 -5.83 20.02
CA PHE A 147 -12.52 -4.83 18.96
C PHE A 147 -11.03 -4.69 18.60
N PRO A 148 -10.08 -4.65 19.58
CA PRO A 148 -8.65 -4.54 19.24
C PRO A 148 -8.15 -5.68 18.35
N ARG A 149 -8.56 -6.93 18.63
CA ARG A 149 -8.22 -8.10 17.80
C ARG A 149 -8.80 -7.97 16.39
N CYS A 150 -10.06 -7.55 16.26
CA CYS A 150 -10.68 -7.35 14.95
C CYS A 150 -9.92 -6.29 14.13
N LEU A 151 -9.46 -5.21 14.78
CA LEU A 151 -8.68 -4.17 14.12
C LEU A 151 -7.30 -4.69 13.66
N GLN A 152 -6.59 -5.45 14.50
CA GLN A 152 -5.31 -6.08 14.15
C GLN A 152 -5.47 -7.00 12.92
N VAL A 153 -6.50 -7.87 12.92
CA VAL A 153 -6.79 -8.76 11.79
C VAL A 153 -7.15 -7.96 10.53
N ALA A 154 -7.97 -6.93 10.66
CA ALA A 154 -8.34 -6.07 9.54
C ALA A 154 -7.13 -5.37 8.91
N MET A 155 -6.22 -4.81 9.74
CA MET A 155 -5.01 -4.15 9.27
C MET A 155 -4.01 -5.12 8.61
N ALA A 156 -3.79 -6.29 9.21
CA ALA A 156 -2.96 -7.33 8.63
C ALA A 156 -3.54 -7.82 7.28
N SER A 157 -4.87 -8.01 7.22
CA SER A 157 -5.58 -8.40 6.00
C SER A 157 -5.46 -7.31 4.92
N LEU A 158 -5.59 -6.04 5.29
CA LEU A 158 -5.39 -4.91 4.37
C LEU A 158 -3.98 -4.92 3.78
N GLY A 159 -2.96 -5.15 4.60
CA GLY A 159 -1.58 -5.29 4.14
C GLY A 159 -1.41 -6.42 3.12
N GLY A 160 -1.97 -7.60 3.42
CA GLY A 160 -1.98 -8.74 2.51
C GLY A 160 -2.72 -8.46 1.20
N ILE A 161 -3.90 -7.83 1.27
CA ILE A 161 -4.70 -7.45 0.09
C ILE A 161 -3.94 -6.45 -0.78
N LEU A 162 -3.30 -5.42 -0.20
CA LEU A 162 -2.50 -4.46 -0.95
C LEU A 162 -1.36 -5.16 -1.71
N ILE A 163 -0.62 -6.07 -1.06
CA ILE A 163 0.45 -6.84 -1.70
C ILE A 163 -0.11 -7.68 -2.84
N LEU A 164 -1.18 -8.46 -2.59
CA LEU A 164 -1.77 -9.36 -3.59
C LEU A 164 -2.28 -8.59 -4.81
N LEU A 165 -3.03 -7.49 -4.60
CA LEU A 165 -3.52 -6.66 -5.69
C LEU A 165 -2.38 -6.05 -6.51
N THR A 166 -1.32 -5.59 -5.83
CA THR A 166 -0.15 -4.98 -6.47
C THR A 166 0.63 -5.98 -7.30
N MET A 167 0.63 -7.26 -6.92
CA MET A 167 1.28 -8.35 -7.67
C MET A 167 0.50 -8.80 -8.91
N LEU A 168 -0.75 -8.36 -9.10
CA LEU A 168 -1.55 -8.74 -10.26
C LEU A 168 -0.86 -8.31 -11.57
N PRO A 169 -0.87 -9.17 -12.61
CA PRO A 169 -0.22 -8.88 -13.90
C PRO A 169 -0.66 -7.56 -14.54
N HIS A 170 -1.94 -7.22 -14.40
CA HIS A 170 -2.51 -5.97 -14.93
C HIS A 170 -1.93 -4.73 -14.26
N VAL A 171 -1.73 -4.76 -12.93
CA VAL A 171 -1.12 -3.67 -12.14
C VAL A 171 0.35 -3.53 -12.51
N ARG A 172 1.08 -4.63 -12.62
CA ARG A 172 2.49 -4.62 -13.03
C ARG A 172 2.66 -4.09 -14.45
N THR A 173 1.81 -4.51 -15.40
CA THR A 173 1.86 -4.00 -16.77
C THR A 173 1.56 -2.50 -16.82
N TYR A 174 0.59 -2.03 -16.04
CA TYR A 174 0.29 -0.61 -15.90
C TYR A 174 1.48 0.19 -15.35
N ALA A 175 2.13 -0.31 -14.30
CA ALA A 175 3.31 0.33 -13.72
C ALA A 175 4.51 0.37 -14.68
N LYS A 176 4.69 -0.66 -15.54
CA LYS A 176 5.76 -0.75 -16.54
C LYS A 176 5.53 0.13 -17.76
N SER A 177 4.29 0.31 -18.19
CA SER A 177 3.97 1.00 -19.46
C SER A 177 4.58 2.41 -19.55
N GLN A 178 4.81 3.05 -18.42
CA GLN A 178 5.39 4.39 -18.32
C GLN A 178 6.93 4.39 -18.28
N VAL A 179 7.56 3.27 -17.97
CA VAL A 179 9.03 3.16 -17.97
C VAL A 179 9.58 3.02 -19.40
N VAL A 180 8.78 2.42 -20.32
CA VAL A 180 9.20 2.07 -21.68
C VAL A 180 9.05 3.24 -22.67
N THR A 181 8.15 4.19 -22.47
CA THR A 181 7.84 5.28 -23.43
C THR A 181 8.90 6.39 -23.49
N SER A 182 10.11 6.19 -22.95
CA SER A 182 11.16 7.21 -22.87
C SER A 182 12.54 6.75 -23.34
N LYS A 183 12.56 6.00 -24.41
CA LYS A 183 13.82 5.85 -25.20
C LYS A 183 13.70 6.61 -26.50
#